data_e993a1eeea0a6f1d6f66d6c6e73984df
#
_entry.id   e993a1eeea0a6f1d6f66d6c6e73984df
#
_cell.length_a   1.000
_cell.length_b   1.000
_cell.length_c   1.000
_cell.angle_alpha   90.00
_cell.angle_beta   90.00
_cell.angle_gamma   90.00
#
_symmetry.space_group_name_H-M   'P 1'
#
loop_
_entity.id
_entity.type
_entity.pdbx_description
1 polymer ?
#
loop_
_entity_poly.entity_id
_entity_poly.type
_entity_poly.pdbx_seq_one_letter_code
_entity_poly.pdbx_strand_id
1 'polypeptide(L)'
;MEAYFAEVEKVAAKGPDILAHIDLIKKLNGEGEFFDEEAPRYRAAALKALSAAKEHNCLLEVNTGGVYRGYRKDFYPSAWMLEEWNKMGGKVIITSDSHDSASLTFDFDEAAAAIKAAGFTSVEVLTANEHVHTVRTMLT
;
A
#
# COMPACT_ATOMS: atom_id res chain seq x y z
N MET A 1 -16.22 -4.01 6.81
CA MET A 1 -15.14 -3.82 5.81
C MET A 1 -15.53 -2.93 4.64
N GLU A 2 -16.71 -3.10 4.02
CA GLU A 2 -17.17 -2.26 2.89
C GLU A 2 -17.22 -0.77 3.26
N ALA A 3 -17.75 -0.43 4.45
CA ALA A 3 -17.74 0.94 4.94
C ALA A 3 -16.32 1.52 5.09
N TYR A 4 -15.33 0.71 5.46
CA TYR A 4 -13.94 1.14 5.52
C TYR A 4 -13.42 1.56 4.13
N PHE A 5 -13.60 0.69 3.13
CA PHE A 5 -13.14 1.02 1.77
C PHE A 5 -13.93 2.18 1.14
N ALA A 6 -15.22 2.34 1.49
CA ALA A 6 -15.98 3.52 1.07
C ALA A 6 -15.41 4.83 1.65
N GLU A 7 -14.85 4.82 2.87
CA GLU A 7 -14.13 5.98 3.40
C GLU A 7 -12.78 6.17 2.70
N VAL A 8 -12.07 5.08 2.37
CA VAL A 8 -10.83 5.15 1.58
C VAL A 8 -11.09 5.78 0.19
N GLU A 9 -12.19 5.41 -0.49
CA GLU A 9 -12.61 6.04 -1.74
C GLU A 9 -12.79 7.56 -1.59
N LYS A 10 -13.44 8.00 -0.51
CA LYS A 10 -13.62 9.43 -0.23
C LYS A 10 -12.30 10.17 0.05
N VAL A 11 -11.36 9.50 0.72
CA VAL A 11 -10.02 10.06 0.95
C VAL A 11 -9.27 10.15 -0.37
N ALA A 12 -9.26 9.09 -1.18
CA ALA A 12 -8.63 9.07 -2.49
C ALA A 12 -9.18 10.17 -3.41
N ALA A 13 -10.49 10.41 -3.39
CA ALA A 13 -11.15 11.47 -4.16
C ALA A 13 -10.70 12.89 -3.81
N LYS A 14 -9.99 13.07 -2.69
CA LYS A 14 -9.36 14.36 -2.33
C LYS A 14 -7.99 14.56 -2.98
N GLY A 15 -7.47 13.54 -3.68
CA GLY A 15 -6.21 13.58 -4.40
C GLY A 15 -4.97 13.72 -3.51
N PRO A 16 -4.82 12.91 -2.43
CA PRO A 16 -3.58 12.93 -1.68
C PRO A 16 -2.42 12.43 -2.56
N ASP A 17 -1.22 12.97 -2.34
CA ASP A 17 -0.03 12.51 -3.07
C ASP A 17 0.25 11.03 -2.81
N ILE A 18 0.11 10.60 -1.55
CA ILE A 18 0.35 9.22 -1.10
C ILE A 18 -0.86 8.72 -0.33
N LEU A 19 -1.38 7.56 -0.73
CA LEU A 19 -2.42 6.84 0.00
C LEU A 19 -1.76 5.72 0.81
N ALA A 20 -1.68 5.94 2.13
CA ALA A 20 -0.99 5.06 3.05
C ALA A 20 -1.84 3.84 3.41
N HIS A 21 -1.17 2.69 3.67
CA HIS A 21 -1.72 1.44 4.22
C HIS A 21 -3.21 1.22 3.87
N ILE A 22 -3.53 1.20 2.59
CA ILE A 22 -4.92 1.21 2.05
C ILE A 22 -5.83 0.11 2.63
N ASP A 23 -5.28 -1.03 3.03
CA ASP A 23 -5.99 -2.16 3.64
C ASP A 23 -5.69 -2.33 5.13
N LEU A 24 -5.42 -1.24 5.85
CA LEU A 24 -5.13 -1.25 7.29
C LEU A 24 -6.22 -1.93 8.14
N ILE A 25 -7.42 -2.04 7.63
CA ILE A 25 -8.53 -2.76 8.29
C ILE A 25 -8.14 -4.20 8.67
N LYS A 26 -7.22 -4.83 7.92
CA LYS A 26 -6.75 -6.20 8.21
C LYS A 26 -5.79 -6.27 9.41
N LYS A 27 -5.33 -5.15 9.96
CA LYS A 27 -4.36 -5.09 11.07
C LYS A 27 -4.69 -6.01 12.22
N LEU A 28 -5.95 -6.05 12.64
CA LEU A 28 -6.42 -6.86 13.76
C LEU A 28 -7.14 -8.14 13.32
N ASN A 29 -7.12 -8.45 12.02
CA ASN A 29 -7.81 -9.61 11.45
C ASN A 29 -6.87 -10.82 11.26
N GLY A 30 -5.98 -11.09 12.21
CA GLY A 30 -4.85 -12.03 12.11
C GLY A 30 -5.19 -13.38 11.47
N GLU A 31 -6.13 -14.10 12.06
CA GLU A 31 -6.57 -15.43 11.59
C GLU A 31 -7.93 -15.37 10.86
N GLY A 32 -8.35 -14.19 10.39
CA GLY A 32 -9.65 -14.01 9.73
C GLY A 32 -10.84 -13.94 10.70
N GLU A 33 -10.59 -13.53 11.94
CA GLU A 33 -11.60 -13.54 13.02
C GLU A 33 -12.79 -12.63 12.76
N PHE A 34 -12.58 -11.51 12.07
CA PHE A 34 -13.63 -10.50 11.89
C PHE A 34 -14.24 -10.52 10.49
N PHE A 35 -13.45 -10.91 9.49
CA PHE A 35 -13.91 -11.02 8.10
C PHE A 35 -12.94 -11.88 7.28
N ASP A 36 -13.48 -12.44 6.20
CA ASP A 36 -12.72 -13.21 5.22
C ASP A 36 -12.09 -12.23 4.19
N GLU A 37 -10.75 -12.16 4.16
CA GLU A 37 -9.97 -11.34 3.22
C GLU A 37 -10.03 -11.89 1.77
N GLU A 38 -10.46 -13.13 1.59
CA GLU A 38 -10.68 -13.75 0.28
C GLU A 38 -12.11 -13.58 -0.24
N ALA A 39 -13.05 -13.10 0.60
CA ALA A 39 -14.43 -12.94 0.22
C ALA A 39 -14.59 -12.02 -1.00
N PRO A 40 -15.43 -12.38 -1.99
CA PRO A 40 -15.64 -11.54 -3.19
C PRO A 40 -16.07 -10.11 -2.87
N ARG A 41 -16.84 -9.92 -1.80
CA ARG A 41 -17.29 -8.59 -1.34
C ARG A 41 -16.13 -7.75 -0.79
N TYR A 42 -15.14 -8.37 -0.12
CA TYR A 42 -13.93 -7.69 0.34
C TYR A 42 -13.10 -7.22 -0.87
N ARG A 43 -12.82 -8.14 -1.79
CA ARG A 43 -12.05 -7.85 -3.01
C ARG A 43 -12.74 -6.77 -3.86
N ALA A 44 -14.05 -6.84 -4.03
CA ALA A 44 -14.81 -5.84 -4.79
C ALA A 44 -14.74 -4.44 -4.16
N ALA A 45 -14.84 -4.33 -2.83
CA ALA A 45 -14.73 -3.06 -2.13
C ALA A 45 -13.31 -2.48 -2.22
N ALA A 46 -12.28 -3.31 -2.05
CA ALA A 46 -10.89 -2.91 -2.19
C ALA A 46 -10.55 -2.45 -3.62
N LEU A 47 -11.05 -3.14 -4.65
CA LEU A 47 -10.86 -2.74 -6.06
C LEU A 47 -11.49 -1.39 -6.37
N LYS A 48 -12.63 -1.05 -5.79
CA LYS A 48 -13.23 0.29 -5.93
C LYS A 48 -12.33 1.36 -5.34
N ALA A 49 -11.78 1.11 -4.14
CA ALA A 49 -10.85 2.04 -3.51
C ALA A 49 -9.57 2.21 -4.33
N LEU A 50 -9.01 1.13 -4.89
CA LEU A 50 -7.85 1.21 -5.82
C LEU A 50 -8.20 2.01 -7.08
N SER A 51 -9.39 1.80 -7.67
CA SER A 51 -9.83 2.55 -8.85
C SER A 51 -9.91 4.04 -8.54
N ALA A 52 -10.52 4.42 -7.42
CA ALA A 52 -10.58 5.81 -6.98
C ALA A 52 -9.18 6.41 -6.78
N ALA A 53 -8.26 5.69 -6.12
CA ALA A 53 -6.88 6.12 -5.96
C ALA A 53 -6.17 6.33 -7.31
N LYS A 54 -6.44 5.46 -8.30
CA LYS A 54 -5.88 5.57 -9.64
C LYS A 54 -6.42 6.78 -10.40
N GLU A 55 -7.72 7.02 -10.35
CA GLU A 55 -8.39 8.17 -10.99
C GLU A 55 -7.82 9.49 -10.49
N HIS A 56 -7.42 9.55 -9.22
CA HIS A 56 -6.85 10.75 -8.59
C HIS A 56 -5.31 10.76 -8.56
N ASN A 57 -4.64 9.84 -9.28
CA ASN A 57 -3.18 9.77 -9.41
C ASN A 57 -2.41 9.65 -8.09
N CYS A 58 -3.01 9.02 -7.08
CA CYS A 58 -2.33 8.77 -5.81
C CYS A 58 -1.17 7.78 -6.01
N LEU A 59 -0.08 7.95 -5.28
CA LEU A 59 0.89 6.88 -5.03
C LEU A 59 0.31 5.93 -4.00
N LEU A 60 0.50 4.62 -4.19
CA LEU A 60 0.13 3.64 -3.18
C LEU A 60 1.37 3.32 -2.33
N GLU A 61 1.20 3.43 -1.02
CA GLU A 61 2.25 3.05 -0.08
C GLU A 61 2.35 1.52 0.04
N VAL A 62 3.57 1.00 0.03
CA VAL A 62 3.89 -0.35 0.53
C VAL A 62 4.53 -0.18 1.89
N ASN A 63 3.79 -0.59 2.93
CA ASN A 63 4.09 -0.29 4.32
C ASN A 63 4.60 -1.53 5.04
N THR A 64 5.81 -1.46 5.59
CA THR A 64 6.44 -2.58 6.32
C THR A 64 6.17 -2.55 7.83
N GLY A 65 5.61 -1.47 8.34
CA GLY A 65 5.43 -1.25 9.78
C GLY A 65 4.48 -2.24 10.46
N GLY A 66 3.53 -2.82 9.72
CA GLY A 66 2.65 -3.87 10.24
C GLY A 66 3.40 -5.14 10.61
N VAL A 67 4.40 -5.52 9.81
CA VAL A 67 5.30 -6.65 10.05
C VAL A 67 6.24 -6.34 11.22
N TYR A 68 6.87 -5.17 11.21
CA TYR A 68 7.76 -4.75 12.29
C TYR A 68 7.10 -4.81 13.67
N ARG A 69 5.86 -4.36 13.76
CA ARG A 69 5.09 -4.35 15.01
C ARG A 69 4.40 -5.68 15.35
N GLY A 70 4.61 -6.71 14.52
CA GLY A 70 4.06 -8.05 14.74
C GLY A 70 2.55 -8.17 14.55
N TYR A 71 1.91 -7.18 13.93
CA TYR A 71 0.46 -7.24 13.64
C TYR A 71 0.15 -8.14 12.47
N ARG A 72 1.06 -8.22 11.48
CA ARG A 72 0.86 -8.97 10.24
C ARG A 72 2.13 -9.74 9.86
N LYS A 73 1.95 -10.77 9.04
CA LYS A 73 3.05 -11.48 8.36
C LYS A 73 3.30 -10.97 6.95
N ASP A 74 2.40 -10.12 6.45
CA ASP A 74 2.41 -9.51 5.12
C ASP A 74 2.36 -7.98 5.24
N PHE A 75 2.81 -7.29 4.19
CA PHE A 75 2.80 -5.83 4.12
C PHE A 75 1.38 -5.28 3.87
N TYR A 76 1.22 -3.97 4.04
CA TYR A 76 0.09 -3.24 3.47
C TYR A 76 0.54 -2.61 2.14
N PRO A 77 -0.21 -2.77 1.06
CA PRO A 77 -1.37 -3.65 0.91
C PRO A 77 -0.97 -5.12 0.70
N SER A 78 -1.98 -6.00 0.73
CA SER A 78 -1.85 -7.41 0.39
C SER A 78 -1.30 -7.62 -1.03
N ALA A 79 -0.57 -8.72 -1.27
CA ALA A 79 0.09 -8.99 -2.54
C ALA A 79 -0.87 -8.92 -3.75
N TRP A 80 -2.08 -9.50 -3.64
CA TRP A 80 -3.06 -9.44 -4.72
C TRP A 80 -3.51 -8.01 -5.06
N MET A 81 -3.58 -7.10 -4.06
CA MET A 81 -3.88 -5.68 -4.29
C MET A 81 -2.75 -4.98 -5.02
N LEU A 82 -1.49 -5.32 -4.72
CA LEU A 82 -0.33 -4.82 -5.47
C LEU A 82 -0.38 -5.27 -6.93
N GLU A 83 -0.71 -6.54 -7.19
CA GLU A 83 -0.87 -7.06 -8.55
C GLU A 83 -1.96 -6.29 -9.33
N GLU A 84 -3.13 -6.08 -8.72
CA GLU A 84 -4.21 -5.31 -9.35
C GLU A 84 -3.80 -3.85 -9.56
N TRP A 85 -3.10 -3.25 -8.60
CA TRP A 85 -2.59 -1.88 -8.74
C TRP A 85 -1.59 -1.74 -9.89
N ASN A 86 -0.72 -2.75 -10.07
CA ASN A 86 0.20 -2.79 -11.21
C ASN A 86 -0.57 -2.91 -12.54
N LYS A 87 -1.58 -3.78 -12.62
CA LYS A 87 -2.45 -3.92 -13.81
C LYS A 87 -3.16 -2.61 -14.17
N MET A 88 -3.52 -1.81 -13.17
CA MET A 88 -4.09 -0.46 -13.38
C MET A 88 -3.04 0.57 -13.83
N GLY A 89 -1.75 0.21 -13.90
CA GLY A 89 -0.65 1.14 -14.18
C GLY A 89 -0.41 2.12 -13.03
N GLY A 90 -0.64 1.68 -11.81
CA GLY A 90 -0.39 2.45 -10.61
C GLY A 90 1.09 2.58 -10.30
N LYS A 91 1.44 3.46 -9.37
CA LYS A 91 2.79 3.68 -8.87
C LYS A 91 2.86 3.42 -7.39
N VAL A 92 4.00 2.98 -6.89
CA VAL A 92 4.20 2.63 -5.48
C VAL A 92 5.38 3.35 -4.86
N ILE A 93 5.31 3.53 -3.55
CA ILE A 93 6.39 4.01 -2.70
C ILE A 93 6.52 3.07 -1.49
N ILE A 94 7.75 2.81 -1.04
CA ILE A 94 7.98 2.00 0.16
C ILE A 94 8.13 2.92 1.37
N THR A 95 7.45 2.60 2.46
CA THR A 95 7.64 3.24 3.75
C THR A 95 7.60 2.21 4.89
N SER A 96 8.16 2.57 6.04
CA SER A 96 8.10 1.74 7.24
C SER A 96 7.06 2.20 8.26
N ASP A 97 6.44 3.37 8.06
CA ASP A 97 5.55 3.96 9.08
C ASP A 97 6.25 3.95 10.46
N SER A 98 7.53 4.33 10.43
CA SER A 98 8.43 4.20 11.57
C SER A 98 8.05 5.12 12.73
N HIS A 99 8.09 4.58 13.95
CA HIS A 99 7.89 5.33 15.19
C HIS A 99 9.13 5.29 16.07
N ASP A 100 10.22 4.68 15.59
CA ASP A 100 11.52 4.61 16.25
C ASP A 100 12.66 4.51 15.23
N SER A 101 13.90 4.76 15.66
CA SER A 101 15.06 4.75 14.78
C SER A 101 15.44 3.37 14.24
N ALA A 102 15.05 2.29 14.89
CA ALA A 102 15.39 0.93 14.50
C ALA A 102 14.54 0.44 13.32
N SER A 103 13.35 1.02 13.13
CA SER A 103 12.40 0.61 12.09
C SER A 103 12.42 1.47 10.83
N LEU A 104 13.32 2.46 10.72
CA LEU A 104 13.32 3.44 9.62
C LEU A 104 13.35 2.83 8.22
N THR A 105 14.07 1.74 8.03
CA THR A 105 14.17 1.03 6.74
C THR A 105 13.90 -0.46 6.88
N PHE A 106 13.12 -0.84 7.90
CA PHE A 106 12.83 -2.23 8.18
C PHE A 106 12.16 -2.91 6.98
N ASP A 107 12.70 -4.06 6.56
CA ASP A 107 12.20 -4.91 5.47
C ASP A 107 12.03 -4.21 4.11
N PHE A 108 12.79 -3.14 3.82
CA PHE A 108 12.70 -2.45 2.53
C PHE A 108 13.12 -3.34 1.36
N ASP A 109 14.11 -4.22 1.55
CA ASP A 109 14.54 -5.17 0.51
C ASP A 109 13.45 -6.21 0.23
N GLU A 110 12.80 -6.73 1.29
CA GLU A 110 11.67 -7.66 1.16
C GLU A 110 10.45 -6.98 0.53
N ALA A 111 10.18 -5.72 0.88
CA ALA A 111 9.13 -4.94 0.25
C ALA A 111 9.40 -4.71 -1.25
N ALA A 112 10.66 -4.39 -1.61
CA ALA A 112 11.06 -4.26 -3.02
C ALA A 112 10.91 -5.59 -3.78
N ALA A 113 11.26 -6.72 -3.16
CA ALA A 113 11.04 -8.05 -3.73
C ALA A 113 9.57 -8.36 -3.94
N ALA A 114 8.70 -8.03 -2.96
CA ALA A 114 7.24 -8.20 -3.07
C ALA A 114 6.64 -7.33 -4.20
N ILE A 115 7.07 -6.08 -4.31
CA ILE A 115 6.67 -5.16 -5.38
C ILE A 115 7.10 -5.72 -6.75
N LYS A 116 8.33 -6.21 -6.86
CA LYS A 116 8.83 -6.85 -8.09
C LYS A 116 8.04 -8.11 -8.44
N ALA A 117 7.71 -8.94 -7.46
CA ALA A 117 6.87 -10.13 -7.65
C ALA A 117 5.46 -9.78 -8.15
N ALA A 118 4.91 -8.63 -7.73
CA ALA A 118 3.63 -8.09 -8.22
C ALA A 118 3.72 -7.48 -9.64
N GLY A 119 4.91 -7.50 -10.28
CA GLY A 119 5.12 -7.10 -11.67
C GLY A 119 5.62 -5.67 -11.87
N PHE A 120 5.92 -4.92 -10.81
CA PHE A 120 6.52 -3.59 -10.96
C PHE A 120 7.99 -3.66 -11.33
N THR A 121 8.45 -2.67 -12.09
CA THR A 121 9.86 -2.51 -12.47
C THR A 121 10.54 -1.34 -11.76
N SER A 122 9.77 -0.52 -11.06
CA SER A 122 10.28 0.66 -10.36
C SER A 122 9.42 1.03 -9.17
N VAL A 123 10.00 1.79 -8.25
CA VAL A 123 9.32 2.47 -7.14
C VAL A 123 9.54 3.97 -7.23
N GLU A 124 8.65 4.75 -6.66
CA GLU A 124 8.87 6.18 -6.44
C GLU A 124 9.57 6.36 -5.08
N VAL A 125 10.47 7.32 -5.00
CA VAL A 125 11.22 7.68 -3.79
C VAL A 125 11.05 9.18 -3.54
N LEU A 126 10.75 9.56 -2.31
CA LEU A 126 10.72 10.96 -1.92
C LEU A 126 12.12 11.55 -1.96
N THR A 127 12.26 12.69 -2.59
CA THR A 127 13.49 13.47 -2.59
C THR A 127 13.14 14.93 -2.32
N ALA A 128 14.09 15.67 -1.80
CA ALA A 128 13.93 17.08 -1.50
C ALA A 128 15.18 17.86 -1.93
N ASN A 129 14.96 18.88 -2.72
CA ASN A 129 15.92 19.94 -2.99
C ASN A 129 15.25 21.28 -2.63
N GLU A 130 14.77 22.06 -3.58
CA GLU A 130 13.97 23.26 -3.27
C GLU A 130 12.50 22.90 -2.92
N HIS A 131 12.00 21.77 -3.47
CA HIS A 131 10.67 21.25 -3.22
C HIS A 131 10.71 19.74 -3.01
N VAL A 132 9.82 19.20 -2.17
CA VAL A 132 9.63 17.75 -2.02
C VAL A 132 8.94 17.21 -3.26
N HIS A 133 9.50 16.17 -3.88
CA HIS A 133 8.91 15.48 -5.03
C HIS A 133 9.33 14.00 -5.04
N THR A 134 8.74 13.21 -5.91
CA THR A 134 9.15 11.82 -6.10
C THR A 134 10.06 11.64 -7.31
N VAL A 135 10.98 10.69 -7.22
CA VAL A 135 11.84 10.24 -8.30
C VAL A 135 11.64 8.75 -8.48
N ARG A 136 11.48 8.31 -9.73
CA ARG A 136 11.39 6.90 -10.05
C ARG A 136 12.74 6.22 -9.92
N THR A 137 12.77 5.13 -9.15
CA THR A 137 13.95 4.28 -8.98
C THR A 137 13.66 2.88 -9.50
N MET A 138 14.54 2.35 -10.37
CA MET A 138 14.38 1.01 -10.94
C MET A 138 14.66 -0.06 -9.90
N LEU A 139 13.86 -1.11 -9.89
CA LEU A 139 14.09 -2.30 -9.09
C LEU A 139 15.11 -3.20 -9.81
N THR A 140 16.20 -3.47 -9.17
CA THR A 140 17.30 -4.33 -9.66
C THR A 140 17.05 -5.80 -9.32
#